data_1f8ed5f8b07b0d8a1c0530d8d6455774
#
_entry.id   1f8ed5f8b07b0d8a1c0530d8d6455774
#
_cell.length_a   1.000
_cell.length_b   1.000
_cell.length_c   1.000
_cell.angle_alpha   90.00
_cell.angle_beta   90.00
_cell.angle_gamma   90.00
#
_symmetry.space_group_name_H-M   'P 1'
#
loop_
_entity.id
_entity.type
_entity.pdbx_description
1 polymer ?
#
loop_
_entity_poly.entity_id
_entity_poly.type
_entity_poly.pdbx_seq_one_letter_code
_entity_poly.pdbx_strand_id
1 'polypeptide(L)' 'TDVEVARREEARSVRGALETLPDEQRRTIELAYFGGFSHSQIAEMLHEPVGTVKGRMRLGLQKMRRQLAEGAA' A
#
# COMPACT_ATOMS: atom_id res chain seq x y z
N THR A 1 7.93 24.33 -7.58
CA THR A 1 9.30 23.89 -7.84
C THR A 1 9.33 22.44 -8.32
N ASP A 2 10.44 22.04 -8.92
CA ASP A 2 10.61 20.69 -9.46
C ASP A 2 10.46 19.61 -8.39
N VAL A 3 10.92 19.89 -7.16
CA VAL A 3 10.81 18.94 -6.05
C VAL A 3 9.35 18.71 -5.67
N GLU A 4 8.55 19.77 -5.62
CA GLU A 4 7.12 19.66 -5.28
C GLU A 4 6.35 18.92 -6.36
N VAL A 5 6.66 19.19 -7.62
CA VAL A 5 6.04 18.49 -8.76
C VAL A 5 6.38 17.01 -8.72
N ALA A 6 7.64 16.67 -8.48
CA ALA A 6 8.08 15.27 -8.36
C ALA A 6 7.37 14.54 -7.23
N ARG A 7 7.20 15.18 -6.07
CA ARG A 7 6.49 14.59 -4.92
C ARG A 7 5.00 14.34 -5.24
N ARG A 8 4.36 15.27 -5.94
CA ARG A 8 2.97 15.13 -6.35
C ARG A 8 2.79 13.98 -7.33
N GLU A 9 3.73 13.82 -8.26
CA GLU A 9 3.71 12.74 -9.23
C GLU A 9 3.92 11.39 -8.56
N GLU A 10 4.84 11.29 -7.60
CA GLU A 10 5.04 10.08 -6.80
C GLU A 10 3.78 9.72 -6.03
N ALA A 11 3.15 10.68 -5.37
CA ALA A 11 1.92 10.45 -4.62
C ALA A 11 0.80 9.93 -5.52
N ARG A 12 0.65 10.49 -6.72
CA ARG A 12 -0.33 10.02 -7.69
C ARG A 12 -0.05 8.61 -8.16
N SER A 13 1.22 8.30 -8.42
CA SER A 13 1.63 6.94 -8.84
C SER A 13 1.35 5.91 -7.76
N VAL A 14 1.64 6.25 -6.50
CA VAL A 14 1.35 5.37 -5.36
C VAL A 14 -0.16 5.14 -5.22
N ARG A 15 -0.96 6.19 -5.31
CA ARG A 15 -2.41 6.07 -5.25
C ARG A 15 -2.97 5.22 -6.39
N GLY A 16 -2.45 5.43 -7.60
CA GLY A 16 -2.85 4.63 -8.75
C GLY A 16 -2.52 3.16 -8.56
N ALA A 17 -1.34 2.86 -8.04
CA ALA A 17 -0.95 1.50 -7.74
C ALA A 17 -1.85 0.88 -6.67
N LEU A 18 -2.18 1.63 -5.62
CA LEU A 18 -3.09 1.16 -4.56
C LEU A 18 -4.48 0.82 -5.11
N GLU A 19 -5.00 1.65 -6.01
CA GLU A 19 -6.34 1.44 -6.58
C GLU A 19 -6.44 0.15 -7.38
N THR A 20 -5.34 -0.37 -7.89
CA THR A 20 -5.33 -1.62 -8.65
C THR A 20 -5.29 -2.87 -7.78
N LEU A 21 -5.03 -2.70 -6.48
CA LEU A 21 -4.95 -3.82 -5.55
C LEU A 21 -6.34 -4.34 -5.18
N PRO A 22 -6.47 -5.65 -4.87
CA PRO A 22 -7.69 -6.15 -4.25
C PRO A 22 -7.98 -5.37 -2.97
N ASP A 23 -9.26 -5.18 -2.66
CA ASP A 23 -9.69 -4.38 -1.52
C ASP A 23 -9.00 -4.75 -0.21
N GLU A 24 -8.84 -6.04 0.04
CA GLU A 24 -8.21 -6.54 1.27
C GLU A 24 -6.74 -6.12 1.39
N GLN A 25 -6.00 -6.19 0.29
CA GLN A 25 -4.60 -5.77 0.26
C GLN A 25 -4.49 -4.26 0.38
N ARG A 26 -5.28 -3.54 -0.38
CA ARG A 26 -5.28 -2.07 -0.36
C ARG A 26 -5.59 -1.55 1.05
N ARG A 27 -6.65 -2.05 1.66
CA ARG A 27 -7.08 -1.63 3.00
C ARG A 27 -6.00 -1.87 4.05
N THR A 28 -5.35 -3.02 3.98
CA THR A 28 -4.26 -3.36 4.90
C THR A 28 -3.11 -2.38 4.76
N ILE A 29 -2.70 -2.09 3.52
CA ILE A 29 -1.61 -1.15 3.25
C ILE A 29 -1.99 0.27 3.68
N GLU A 30 -3.21 0.71 3.41
CA GLU A 30 -3.67 2.04 3.82
C GLU A 30 -3.63 2.21 5.34
N LEU A 31 -4.06 1.20 6.08
CA LEU A 31 -4.04 1.25 7.54
C LEU A 31 -2.60 1.30 8.08
N ALA A 32 -1.68 0.59 7.46
CA ALA A 32 -0.29 0.58 7.89
C ALA A 32 0.43 1.89 7.58
N TYR A 33 0.32 2.37 6.35
CA TYR A 33 1.11 3.51 5.89
C TYR A 33 0.45 4.86 6.13
N PHE A 34 -0.85 4.96 5.96
CA PHE A 34 -1.56 6.23 6.18
C PHE A 34 -2.13 6.33 7.59
N GLY A 35 -2.56 5.22 8.15
CA GLY A 35 -3.10 5.19 9.50
C GLY A 35 -2.04 5.04 10.59
N GLY A 36 -0.86 4.56 10.22
CA GLY A 36 0.23 4.35 11.18
C GLY A 36 0.01 3.18 12.14
N PHE A 37 -0.88 2.25 11.81
CA PHE A 37 -1.17 1.10 12.66
C PHE A 37 -0.16 -0.02 12.44
N SER A 38 0.17 -0.74 13.54
CA SER A 38 1.01 -1.93 13.46
C SER A 38 0.24 -3.11 12.86
N HIS A 39 0.95 -4.14 12.42
CA HIS A 39 0.31 -5.35 11.91
C HIS A 39 -0.64 -5.98 12.94
N SER A 40 -0.25 -5.98 14.21
CA SER A 40 -1.08 -6.51 15.29
C SER A 40 -2.36 -5.69 15.47
N GLN A 41 -2.25 -4.37 15.41
CA GLN A 41 -3.41 -3.48 15.49
C GLN A 41 -4.35 -3.68 14.29
N ILE A 42 -3.79 -3.80 13.09
CA ILE A 42 -4.59 -4.03 11.89
C ILE A 42 -5.32 -5.37 11.98
N ALA A 43 -4.62 -6.42 12.45
CA ALA A 43 -5.23 -7.74 12.63
C ALA A 43 -6.43 -7.66 13.57
N GLU A 44 -6.29 -6.93 14.67
CA GLU A 44 -7.38 -6.72 15.62
C GLU A 44 -8.53 -5.93 14.99
N MET A 45 -8.23 -4.86 14.29
CA MET A 45 -9.23 -4.00 13.64
C MET A 45 -10.03 -4.74 12.57
N LEU A 46 -9.38 -5.61 11.81
CA LEU A 46 -9.99 -6.34 10.72
C LEU A 46 -10.50 -7.72 11.13
N HIS A 47 -10.31 -8.12 12.38
CA HIS A 47 -10.66 -9.44 12.89
C HIS A 47 -10.02 -10.56 12.07
N GLU A 48 -8.72 -10.39 11.76
CA GLU A 48 -7.97 -11.35 10.98
C GLU A 48 -6.70 -11.76 11.72
N PRO A 49 -6.18 -12.98 11.48
CA PRO A 49 -4.88 -13.37 12.06
C PRO A 49 -3.76 -12.45 11.58
N VAL A 50 -2.78 -12.19 12.46
CA VAL A 50 -1.67 -11.32 12.14
C VAL A 50 -0.86 -11.85 10.93
N GLY A 51 -0.74 -13.17 10.78
CA GLY A 51 -0.07 -13.78 9.64
C GLY A 51 -0.77 -13.45 8.33
N THR A 52 -2.10 -13.40 8.34
CA THR A 52 -2.90 -13.00 7.17
C THR A 52 -2.63 -11.54 6.81
N VAL A 53 -2.57 -10.65 7.81
CA VAL A 53 -2.25 -9.24 7.59
C VAL A 53 -0.86 -9.09 6.97
N LYS A 54 0.15 -9.77 7.51
CA LYS A 54 1.51 -9.74 6.98
C LYS A 54 1.57 -10.26 5.55
N GLY A 55 0.84 -11.32 5.24
CA GLY A 55 0.76 -11.88 3.89
C GLY A 55 0.15 -10.90 2.90
N ARG A 56 -0.94 -10.24 3.28
CA ARG A 56 -1.60 -9.23 2.45
C ARG A 56 -0.68 -8.04 2.20
N MET A 57 0.05 -7.59 3.22
CA MET A 57 1.04 -6.53 3.09
C MET A 57 2.11 -6.89 2.07
N ARG A 58 2.68 -8.09 2.21
CA ARG A 58 3.75 -8.55 1.31
C ARG A 58 3.27 -8.63 -0.14
N LEU A 59 2.12 -9.27 -0.37
CA LEU A 59 1.57 -9.43 -1.73
C LEU A 59 1.21 -8.08 -2.34
N GLY A 60 0.58 -7.21 -1.56
CA GLY A 60 0.21 -5.88 -2.03
C GLY A 60 1.41 -5.03 -2.39
N LEU A 61 2.45 -5.05 -1.54
CA LEU A 61 3.67 -4.29 -1.78
C LEU A 61 4.43 -4.82 -3.00
N GLN A 62 4.48 -6.13 -3.21
CA GLN A 62 5.09 -6.72 -4.40
C GLN A 62 4.39 -6.26 -5.66
N LYS A 63 3.06 -6.26 -5.65
CA LYS A 63 2.27 -5.83 -6.79
C LYS A 63 2.46 -4.34 -7.08
N MET A 64 2.50 -3.53 -6.03
CA MET A 64 2.75 -2.09 -6.17
C MET A 64 4.14 -1.81 -6.75
N ARG A 65 5.17 -2.50 -6.26
CA ARG A 65 6.53 -2.35 -6.77
C ARG A 65 6.61 -2.66 -8.25
N ARG A 66 5.93 -3.73 -8.67
CA ARG A 66 5.91 -4.12 -10.09
C ARG A 66 5.27 -3.04 -10.94
N GLN A 67 4.14 -2.51 -10.52
CA GLN A 67 3.44 -1.46 -11.24
C GLN A 67 4.24 -0.16 -11.30
N LEU A 68 4.85 0.24 -10.21
CA LEU A 68 5.67 1.44 -10.16
C LEU A 68 6.91 1.31 -11.03
N ALA A 69 7.53 0.12 -11.07
CA ALA A 69 8.66 -0.15 -11.94
C ALA A 69 8.26 -0.07 -13.42
N GLU A 70 7.11 -0.63 -13.79
CA GLU A 70 6.58 -0.55 -15.15
C GLU A 70 6.26 0.90 -15.54
N GLY A 71 5.68 1.67 -14.61
CA GLY A 71 5.37 3.06 -14.83
C GLY A 71 6.59 3.96 -14.95
N ALA A 72 7.73 3.56 -14.38
CA ALA A 72 8.99 4.29 -14.45
C ALA A 72 9.73 4.06 -15.78
N ALA A 73 9.36 3.04 -16.51
CA ALA A 73 9.93 2.77 -17.83
C ALA A 73 9.27 3.66 -18.87
#